data_3ccae23d946fb1e605f0483a7c6fe97e
#
_entry.id   3ccae23d946fb1e605f0483a7c6fe97e
#
_cell.length_a   1.000
_cell.length_b   1.000
_cell.length_c   1.000
_cell.angle_alpha   90.00
_cell.angle_beta   90.00
_cell.angle_gamma   90.00
#
_symmetry.space_group_name_H-M   'P 1'
#
loop_
_entity.id
_entity.type
_entity.pdbx_description
1 polymer ?
#
loop_
_entity_poly.entity_id
_entity_poly.type
_entity_poly.pdbx_seq_one_letter_code
_entity_poly.pdbx_strand_id
1 'polypeptide(L)'
;LMDGKDKDKFYIFDFCGNFEFFRMNNGKPTANQIALQGAIFKLKAQIAFKLQDIAYQTTELIAFRKSLVDDMVGKVRELNKENFAVRQHLKFVELYSNPDNYTALTYENTLQMRDELAPLITPDADDAKAVRFDALMYGIELAYLMGKKYAKARTDLFKKVSGIAAVANIPEIMVQSELINKILHTDYLENAGINEFEHIRENLRNLIKYIPAGRI
;
A
#
# COMPACT_ATOMS: atom_id res chain seq x y z
N LEU A 1 -1.79 -18.58 35.08
CA LEU A 1 -0.47 -18.43 35.70
C LEU A 1 0.04 -19.81 36.08
N MET A 2 0.78 -20.45 35.22
CA MET A 2 1.59 -21.60 35.56
C MET A 2 2.99 -21.09 35.91
N ASP A 3 3.46 -21.41 37.11
CA ASP A 3 4.82 -21.22 37.62
C ASP A 3 5.40 -19.82 37.81
N GLY A 4 4.65 -18.85 38.25
CA GLY A 4 5.19 -17.62 38.90
C GLY A 4 6.33 -16.87 38.17
N LYS A 5 6.58 -17.17 36.90
CA LYS A 5 7.56 -16.45 36.06
C LYS A 5 6.83 -15.46 35.18
N ASP A 6 7.26 -14.21 35.25
CA ASP A 6 6.85 -13.18 34.29
C ASP A 6 7.13 -13.64 32.87
N LYS A 7 6.19 -13.35 31.94
CA LYS A 7 6.38 -13.67 30.54
C LYS A 7 7.46 -12.76 29.95
N ASP A 8 8.66 -13.28 29.77
CA ASP A 8 9.79 -12.58 29.18
C ASP A 8 9.60 -12.26 27.68
N LYS A 9 8.64 -12.89 27.03
CA LYS A 9 8.40 -12.75 25.57
C LYS A 9 6.95 -12.98 25.22
N PHE A 10 6.39 -12.17 24.31
CA PHE A 10 5.18 -12.50 23.56
C PHE A 10 5.52 -12.57 22.08
N TYR A 11 4.89 -13.52 21.41
CA TYR A 11 4.98 -13.62 19.96
C TYR A 11 3.79 -12.85 19.37
N ILE A 12 4.10 -11.83 18.57
CA ILE A 12 3.10 -11.09 17.79
C ILE A 12 3.12 -11.69 16.40
N PHE A 13 2.07 -12.40 16.05
CA PHE A 13 1.90 -12.90 14.68
C PHE A 13 1.30 -11.80 13.82
N ASP A 14 2.13 -11.17 13.00
CA ASP A 14 1.68 -10.19 12.01
C ASP A 14 1.30 -10.93 10.71
N PHE A 15 0.06 -11.38 10.63
CA PHE A 15 -0.47 -12.11 9.49
C PHE A 15 -0.50 -11.30 8.19
N CYS A 16 -0.32 -9.98 8.23
CA CYS A 16 -0.42 -9.10 7.08
C CYS A 16 0.81 -8.21 6.86
N GLY A 17 1.90 -8.37 7.65
CA GLY A 17 3.06 -7.48 7.60
C GLY A 17 2.77 -6.02 8.00
N ASN A 18 1.60 -5.76 8.62
CA ASN A 18 1.18 -4.42 8.98
C ASN A 18 2.09 -3.77 10.04
N PHE A 19 2.75 -4.57 10.91
CA PHE A 19 3.67 -4.03 11.90
C PHE A 19 4.98 -3.54 11.27
N GLU A 20 5.48 -4.20 10.25
CA GLU A 20 6.63 -3.70 9.47
C GLU A 20 6.28 -2.40 8.77
N PHE A 21 5.09 -2.31 8.19
CA PHE A 21 4.58 -1.10 7.55
C PHE A 21 4.56 0.12 8.50
N PHE A 22 4.08 -0.05 9.74
CA PHE A 22 4.04 1.05 10.72
C PHE A 22 5.38 1.33 11.42
N ARG A 23 6.35 0.38 11.40
CA ARG A 23 7.72 0.59 11.92
C ARG A 23 8.62 1.37 10.97
N MET A 24 8.30 1.45 9.69
CA MET A 24 9.14 2.11 8.66
C MET A 24 9.22 3.63 8.77
N ASN A 25 8.68 4.25 9.83
CA ASN A 25 8.68 5.71 10.02
C ASN A 25 9.97 6.31 10.59
N ASN A 26 11.06 5.55 10.80
CA ASN A 26 12.31 6.06 11.37
C ASN A 26 13.53 5.84 10.45
N GLY A 27 13.77 6.78 9.58
CA GLY A 27 15.02 7.34 9.13
C GLY A 27 16.22 6.48 8.76
N LYS A 28 16.29 5.92 7.52
CA LYS A 28 17.49 5.87 6.67
C LYS A 28 17.08 5.66 5.21
N PRO A 29 17.56 6.48 4.23
CA PRO A 29 16.88 6.60 2.94
C PRO A 29 16.96 5.40 1.99
N THR A 30 18.03 4.62 1.95
CA THR A 30 18.27 3.67 0.85
C THR A 30 17.71 2.26 1.09
N ALA A 31 17.92 1.66 2.25
CA ALA A 31 17.35 0.34 2.57
C ALA A 31 15.83 0.42 2.81
N ASN A 32 15.34 1.57 3.29
CA ASN A 32 13.93 1.80 3.55
C ASN A 32 13.08 1.94 2.26
N GLN A 33 13.65 2.45 1.17
CA GLN A 33 12.89 2.57 -0.10
C GLN A 33 12.65 1.21 -0.75
N ILE A 34 13.65 0.34 -0.76
CA ILE A 34 13.51 -1.04 -1.28
C ILE A 34 12.46 -1.80 -0.46
N ALA A 35 12.55 -1.73 0.87
CA ALA A 35 11.59 -2.36 1.75
C ALA A 35 10.16 -1.80 1.57
N LEU A 36 10.01 -0.50 1.27
CA LEU A 36 8.72 0.15 1.04
C LEU A 36 8.06 -0.30 -0.26
N GLN A 37 8.80 -0.41 -1.36
CA GLN A 37 8.26 -0.90 -2.63
C GLN A 37 7.84 -2.38 -2.54
N GLY A 38 8.65 -3.19 -1.87
CA GLY A 38 8.27 -4.57 -1.55
C GLY A 38 7.02 -4.65 -0.68
N ALA A 39 6.86 -3.76 0.30
CA ALA A 39 5.65 -3.68 1.12
C ALA A 39 4.41 -3.31 0.29
N ILE A 40 4.52 -2.33 -0.62
CA ILE A 40 3.44 -1.95 -1.55
C ILE A 40 3.08 -3.12 -2.47
N PHE A 41 4.07 -3.83 -3.01
CA PHE A 41 3.83 -4.99 -3.86
C PHE A 41 3.02 -6.07 -3.11
N LYS A 42 3.37 -6.35 -1.85
CA LYS A 42 2.60 -7.28 -0.98
C LYS A 42 1.16 -6.81 -0.78
N LEU A 43 0.96 -5.52 -0.50
CA LEU A 43 -0.38 -4.94 -0.31
C LEU A 43 -1.22 -5.07 -1.58
N LYS A 44 -0.67 -4.72 -2.74
CA LYS A 44 -1.34 -4.85 -4.04
C LYS A 44 -1.74 -6.29 -4.34
N ALA A 45 -0.86 -7.27 -4.07
CA ALA A 45 -1.17 -8.68 -4.27
C ALA A 45 -2.36 -9.14 -3.40
N GLN A 46 -2.40 -8.74 -2.14
CA GLN A 46 -3.49 -9.08 -1.22
C GLN A 46 -4.80 -8.36 -1.58
N ILE A 47 -4.74 -7.08 -1.99
CA ILE A 47 -5.92 -6.34 -2.48
C ILE A 47 -6.46 -7.00 -3.74
N ALA A 48 -5.60 -7.29 -4.73
CA ALA A 48 -6.01 -7.97 -5.97
C ALA A 48 -6.64 -9.34 -5.71
N PHE A 49 -6.14 -10.09 -4.73
CA PHE A 49 -6.74 -11.34 -4.28
C PHE A 49 -8.13 -11.13 -3.66
N LYS A 50 -8.30 -10.12 -2.79
CA LYS A 50 -9.60 -9.83 -2.16
C LYS A 50 -10.65 -9.31 -3.13
N LEU A 51 -10.24 -8.48 -4.09
CA LEU A 51 -11.14 -7.92 -5.10
C LEU A 51 -11.69 -8.94 -6.11
N GLN A 52 -11.27 -10.22 -6.06
CA GLN A 52 -11.89 -11.30 -6.85
C GLN A 52 -13.23 -11.76 -6.26
N ASP A 53 -13.52 -11.44 -5.00
CA ASP A 53 -14.77 -11.84 -4.37
C ASP A 53 -15.96 -11.25 -5.13
N ILE A 54 -17.05 -12.00 -5.21
CA ILE A 54 -18.29 -11.61 -5.90
C ILE A 54 -18.85 -10.27 -5.39
N ALA A 55 -18.59 -9.95 -4.12
CA ALA A 55 -19.03 -8.71 -3.50
C ALA A 55 -18.35 -7.46 -4.09
N TYR A 56 -17.24 -7.61 -4.81
CA TYR A 56 -16.43 -6.52 -5.36
C TYR A 56 -16.40 -6.48 -6.89
N GLN A 57 -17.39 -7.10 -7.56
CA GLN A 57 -17.43 -7.18 -9.03
C GLN A 57 -18.18 -5.99 -9.65
N THR A 58 -17.89 -4.75 -9.21
CA THR A 58 -18.33 -3.53 -9.91
C THR A 58 -17.34 -3.17 -11.01
N THR A 59 -17.79 -2.39 -12.00
CA THR A 59 -16.93 -1.94 -13.12
C THR A 59 -15.67 -1.24 -12.62
N GLU A 60 -15.81 -0.36 -11.63
CA GLU A 60 -14.71 0.43 -11.06
C GLU A 60 -13.71 -0.48 -10.32
N LEU A 61 -14.18 -1.41 -9.50
CA LEU A 61 -13.31 -2.31 -8.73
C LEU A 61 -12.62 -3.36 -9.61
N ILE A 62 -13.27 -3.80 -10.68
CA ILE A 62 -12.64 -4.65 -11.71
C ILE A 62 -11.51 -3.88 -12.41
N ALA A 63 -11.76 -2.61 -12.78
CA ALA A 63 -10.74 -1.76 -13.38
C ALA A 63 -9.58 -1.48 -12.41
N PHE A 64 -9.89 -1.20 -11.15
CA PHE A 64 -8.88 -1.02 -10.11
C PHE A 64 -8.04 -2.29 -9.90
N ARG A 65 -8.70 -3.46 -9.76
CA ARG A 65 -7.97 -4.73 -9.67
C ARG A 65 -7.04 -4.94 -10.86
N LYS A 66 -7.53 -4.63 -12.06
CA LYS A 66 -6.72 -4.73 -13.29
C LYS A 66 -5.49 -3.82 -13.22
N SER A 67 -5.64 -2.57 -12.79
CA SER A 67 -4.51 -1.63 -12.67
C SER A 67 -3.45 -2.13 -11.68
N LEU A 68 -3.87 -2.73 -10.55
CA LEU A 68 -2.94 -3.34 -9.59
C LEU A 68 -2.16 -4.51 -10.22
N VAL A 69 -2.85 -5.36 -10.99
CA VAL A 69 -2.22 -6.49 -11.68
C VAL A 69 -1.25 -6.01 -12.74
N ASP A 70 -1.66 -5.06 -13.57
CA ASP A 70 -0.82 -4.49 -14.64
C ASP A 70 0.48 -3.90 -14.06
N ASP A 71 0.39 -3.17 -12.95
CA ASP A 71 1.55 -2.62 -12.25
C ASP A 71 2.46 -3.73 -11.69
N MET A 72 1.89 -4.73 -11.00
CA MET A 72 2.67 -5.84 -10.46
C MET A 72 3.39 -6.63 -11.55
N VAL A 73 2.71 -6.91 -12.66
CA VAL A 73 3.30 -7.58 -13.83
C VAL A 73 4.43 -6.75 -14.41
N GLY A 74 4.23 -5.43 -14.55
CA GLY A 74 5.26 -4.49 -15.00
C GLY A 74 6.51 -4.57 -14.12
N LYS A 75 6.35 -4.45 -12.80
CA LYS A 75 7.45 -4.55 -11.84
C LYS A 75 8.22 -5.87 -11.92
N VAL A 76 7.51 -6.98 -12.07
CA VAL A 76 8.15 -8.30 -12.19
C VAL A 76 8.91 -8.43 -13.52
N ARG A 77 8.39 -7.88 -14.60
CA ARG A 77 9.05 -7.89 -15.92
C ARG A 77 10.32 -7.03 -15.97
N GLU A 78 10.38 -5.97 -15.17
CA GLU A 78 11.54 -5.07 -15.06
C GLU A 78 12.70 -5.70 -14.28
N LEU A 79 12.50 -6.82 -13.57
CA LEU A 79 13.56 -7.48 -12.81
C LEU A 79 14.66 -7.98 -13.74
N ASN A 80 15.89 -7.57 -13.43
CA ASN A 80 17.07 -8.04 -14.19
C ASN A 80 17.36 -9.52 -13.89
N LYS A 81 17.03 -10.39 -14.84
CA LYS A 81 17.20 -11.85 -14.73
C LYS A 81 18.66 -12.30 -14.62
N GLU A 82 19.62 -11.45 -14.98
CA GLU A 82 21.05 -11.72 -14.80
C GLU A 82 21.53 -11.44 -13.38
N ASN A 83 20.75 -10.72 -12.57
CA ASN A 83 21.07 -10.46 -11.18
C ASN A 83 21.00 -11.78 -10.38
N PHE A 84 22.03 -12.05 -9.58
CA PHE A 84 22.12 -13.28 -8.78
C PHE A 84 20.90 -13.49 -7.85
N ALA A 85 20.46 -12.44 -7.18
CA ALA A 85 19.28 -12.51 -6.31
C ALA A 85 18.01 -12.88 -7.09
N VAL A 86 17.81 -12.29 -8.28
CA VAL A 86 16.65 -12.57 -9.15
C VAL A 86 16.71 -13.99 -9.70
N ARG A 87 17.91 -14.49 -10.05
CA ARG A 87 18.09 -15.85 -10.59
C ARG A 87 17.67 -16.94 -9.60
N GLN A 88 17.81 -16.72 -8.31
CA GLN A 88 17.36 -17.68 -7.29
C GLN A 88 15.82 -17.84 -7.27
N HIS A 89 15.08 -16.82 -7.74
CA HIS A 89 13.62 -16.79 -7.77
C HIS A 89 13.05 -16.83 -9.18
N LEU A 90 13.85 -17.22 -10.20
CA LEU A 90 13.52 -17.13 -11.62
C LEU A 90 12.18 -17.81 -11.96
N LYS A 91 11.89 -18.96 -11.34
CA LYS A 91 10.62 -19.67 -11.50
C LYS A 91 9.42 -18.78 -11.20
N PHE A 92 9.48 -18.00 -10.13
CA PHE A 92 8.38 -17.11 -9.74
C PHE A 92 8.36 -15.82 -10.58
N VAL A 93 9.52 -15.32 -10.99
CA VAL A 93 9.63 -14.19 -11.91
C VAL A 93 8.99 -14.54 -13.26
N GLU A 94 9.25 -15.72 -13.80
CA GLU A 94 8.62 -16.18 -15.04
C GLU A 94 7.12 -16.41 -14.88
N LEU A 95 6.71 -17.06 -13.79
CA LEU A 95 5.30 -17.32 -13.49
C LEU A 95 4.50 -16.01 -13.42
N TYR A 96 4.95 -15.05 -12.62
CA TYR A 96 4.21 -13.81 -12.36
C TYR A 96 4.54 -12.68 -13.35
N SER A 97 5.38 -12.89 -14.36
CA SER A 97 5.49 -12.04 -15.54
C SER A 97 4.32 -12.20 -16.52
N ASN A 98 3.55 -13.30 -16.39
CA ASN A 98 2.37 -13.54 -17.21
C ASN A 98 1.09 -13.07 -16.48
N PRO A 99 0.34 -12.08 -17.03
CA PRO A 99 -0.89 -11.57 -16.41
C PRO A 99 -1.99 -12.64 -16.25
N ASP A 100 -1.99 -13.71 -17.07
CA ASP A 100 -2.97 -14.77 -16.98
C ASP A 100 -2.94 -15.50 -15.62
N ASN A 101 -1.77 -15.53 -14.97
CA ASN A 101 -1.59 -16.15 -13.66
C ASN A 101 -2.19 -15.32 -12.50
N TYR A 102 -2.73 -14.13 -12.79
CA TYR A 102 -3.46 -13.31 -11.83
C TYR A 102 -4.98 -13.41 -11.98
N THR A 103 -5.47 -14.15 -12.97
CA THR A 103 -6.91 -14.25 -13.25
C THR A 103 -7.68 -14.84 -12.07
N ALA A 104 -7.11 -15.88 -11.44
CA ALA A 104 -7.68 -16.54 -10.26
C ALA A 104 -6.60 -16.75 -9.21
N LEU A 105 -6.30 -15.69 -8.44
CA LEU A 105 -5.32 -15.76 -7.37
C LEU A 105 -5.83 -16.61 -6.21
N THR A 106 -4.94 -17.40 -5.63
CA THR A 106 -5.14 -18.08 -4.35
C THR A 106 -4.40 -17.35 -3.24
N TYR A 107 -4.71 -17.67 -1.99
CA TYR A 107 -3.94 -17.15 -0.86
C TYR A 107 -2.47 -17.56 -0.95
N GLU A 108 -2.18 -18.78 -1.39
CA GLU A 108 -0.81 -19.26 -1.60
C GLU A 108 -0.05 -18.42 -2.63
N ASN A 109 -0.71 -18.00 -3.73
CA ASN A 109 -0.09 -17.07 -4.68
C ASN A 109 0.32 -15.75 -4.02
N THR A 110 -0.47 -15.22 -3.10
CA THR A 110 -0.11 -14.00 -2.37
C THR A 110 1.10 -14.22 -1.46
N LEU A 111 1.23 -15.40 -0.84
CA LEU A 111 2.41 -15.77 -0.05
C LEU A 111 3.65 -15.92 -0.93
N GLN A 112 3.55 -16.56 -2.08
CA GLN A 112 4.65 -16.67 -3.03
C GLN A 112 5.12 -15.28 -3.51
N MET A 113 4.20 -14.40 -3.88
CA MET A 113 4.53 -13.02 -4.27
C MET A 113 5.21 -12.27 -3.12
N ARG A 114 4.75 -12.46 -1.87
CA ARG A 114 5.32 -11.82 -0.68
C ARG A 114 6.76 -12.28 -0.41
N ASP A 115 7.00 -13.60 -0.48
CA ASP A 115 8.25 -14.19 -0.03
C ASP A 115 9.30 -14.26 -1.13
N GLU A 116 8.86 -14.46 -2.38
CA GLU A 116 9.75 -14.72 -3.51
C GLU A 116 9.99 -13.47 -4.39
N LEU A 117 9.01 -12.58 -4.52
CA LEU A 117 9.10 -11.44 -5.43
C LEU A 117 9.25 -10.09 -4.72
N ALA A 118 8.49 -9.84 -3.66
CA ALA A 118 8.49 -8.53 -3.01
C ALA A 118 9.90 -8.07 -2.55
N PRO A 119 10.81 -8.95 -2.07
CA PRO A 119 12.17 -8.55 -1.73
C PRO A 119 13.03 -8.11 -2.94
N LEU A 120 12.62 -8.48 -4.14
CA LEU A 120 13.33 -8.18 -5.40
C LEU A 120 12.88 -6.88 -6.04
N ILE A 121 11.70 -6.35 -5.65
CA ILE A 121 11.13 -5.16 -6.28
C ILE A 121 12.01 -3.95 -5.99
N THR A 122 12.49 -3.33 -7.04
CA THR A 122 13.35 -2.14 -6.97
C THR A 122 12.53 -0.86 -6.82
N PRO A 123 13.04 0.16 -6.14
CA PRO A 123 12.41 1.46 -6.06
C PRO A 123 12.34 2.13 -7.43
N ASP A 124 11.20 2.79 -7.70
CA ASP A 124 11.10 3.77 -8.77
C ASP A 124 11.82 5.07 -8.42
N ALA A 125 12.03 5.91 -9.43
CA ALA A 125 12.48 7.29 -9.24
C ALA A 125 11.39 8.22 -8.67
N ASP A 126 10.37 7.67 -8.01
CA ASP A 126 9.22 8.39 -7.48
C ASP A 126 9.55 9.11 -6.17
N ASP A 127 8.77 10.15 -5.85
CA ASP A 127 8.92 10.88 -4.58
C ASP A 127 8.65 9.95 -3.39
N ALA A 128 9.64 9.84 -2.50
CA ALA A 128 9.53 8.98 -1.31
C ALA A 128 8.34 9.32 -0.41
N LYS A 129 7.87 10.58 -0.40
CA LYS A 129 6.67 10.98 0.34
C LYS A 129 5.40 10.45 -0.34
N ALA A 130 5.33 10.51 -1.67
CA ALA A 130 4.22 9.97 -2.46
C ALA A 130 4.13 8.44 -2.27
N VAL A 131 5.26 7.74 -2.35
CA VAL A 131 5.32 6.29 -2.15
C VAL A 131 4.86 5.88 -0.74
N ARG A 132 5.24 6.65 0.30
CA ARG A 132 4.75 6.41 1.67
C ARG A 132 3.25 6.66 1.80
N PHE A 133 2.72 7.62 1.04
CA PHE A 133 1.29 7.88 1.01
C PHE A 133 0.54 6.74 0.33
N ASP A 134 1.04 6.24 -0.80
CA ASP A 134 0.47 5.05 -1.47
C ASP A 134 0.44 3.85 -0.51
N ALA A 135 1.52 3.61 0.21
CA ALA A 135 1.58 2.53 1.18
C ALA A 135 0.55 2.68 2.31
N LEU A 136 0.32 3.91 2.80
CA LEU A 136 -0.74 4.19 3.78
C LEU A 136 -2.12 3.89 3.21
N MET A 137 -2.40 4.34 1.98
CA MET A 137 -3.71 4.16 1.34
C MET A 137 -4.00 2.69 1.05
N TYR A 138 -3.07 1.96 0.42
CA TYR A 138 -3.22 0.52 0.21
C TYR A 138 -3.35 -0.27 1.53
N GLY A 139 -2.70 0.20 2.59
CA GLY A 139 -2.88 -0.37 3.93
C GLY A 139 -4.30 -0.20 4.47
N ILE A 140 -4.92 0.98 4.27
CA ILE A 140 -6.32 1.26 4.63
C ILE A 140 -7.26 0.39 3.81
N GLU A 141 -7.07 0.34 2.50
CA GLU A 141 -7.89 -0.44 1.57
C GLU A 141 -7.88 -1.93 1.91
N LEU A 142 -6.69 -2.48 2.16
CA LEU A 142 -6.57 -3.88 2.56
C LEU A 142 -7.26 -4.13 3.90
N ALA A 143 -7.09 -3.26 4.88
CA ALA A 143 -7.74 -3.38 6.18
C ALA A 143 -9.28 -3.34 6.04
N TYR A 144 -9.79 -2.44 5.20
CA TYR A 144 -11.22 -2.36 4.85
C TYR A 144 -11.72 -3.69 4.24
N LEU A 145 -11.04 -4.20 3.20
CA LEU A 145 -11.38 -5.46 2.53
C LEU A 145 -11.33 -6.68 3.46
N MET A 146 -10.52 -6.60 4.51
CA MET A 146 -10.39 -7.66 5.53
C MET A 146 -11.34 -7.48 6.71
N GLY A 147 -12.18 -6.43 6.74
CA GLY A 147 -13.03 -6.10 7.88
C GLY A 147 -12.23 -5.76 9.16
N LYS A 148 -10.98 -5.32 9.03
CA LYS A 148 -10.11 -4.97 10.16
C LYS A 148 -10.25 -3.49 10.53
N LYS A 149 -9.98 -3.18 11.81
CA LYS A 149 -9.93 -1.79 12.29
C LYS A 149 -8.70 -1.06 11.71
N TYR A 150 -8.91 0.15 11.17
CA TYR A 150 -7.85 1.01 10.63
C TYR A 150 -7.90 2.45 11.19
N ALA A 151 -8.43 2.61 12.40
CA ALA A 151 -8.61 3.93 13.03
C ALA A 151 -7.32 4.75 13.11
N LYS A 152 -6.18 4.11 13.42
CA LYS A 152 -4.87 4.79 13.45
C LYS A 152 -4.46 5.27 12.06
N ALA A 153 -4.57 4.42 11.05
CA ALA A 153 -4.22 4.79 9.67
C ALA A 153 -5.13 5.91 9.14
N ARG A 154 -6.44 5.88 9.50
CA ARG A 154 -7.38 6.97 9.21
C ARG A 154 -6.96 8.29 9.88
N THR A 155 -6.50 8.25 11.13
CA THR A 155 -5.96 9.42 11.82
C THR A 155 -4.70 9.95 11.13
N ASP A 156 -3.82 9.07 10.67
CA ASP A 156 -2.61 9.46 9.95
C ASP A 156 -2.93 10.04 8.56
N LEU A 157 -3.93 9.50 7.87
CA LEU A 157 -4.46 10.09 6.63
C LEU A 157 -5.00 11.50 6.90
N PHE A 158 -5.85 11.67 7.92
CA PHE A 158 -6.41 12.98 8.29
C PHE A 158 -5.31 14.01 8.57
N LYS A 159 -4.26 13.66 9.31
CA LYS A 159 -3.11 14.53 9.56
C LYS A 159 -2.41 14.94 8.27
N LYS A 160 -2.21 14.00 7.33
CA LYS A 160 -1.57 14.32 6.04
C LYS A 160 -2.43 15.26 5.21
N VAL A 161 -3.74 15.03 5.15
CA VAL A 161 -4.67 15.93 4.45
C VAL A 161 -4.71 17.32 5.10
N SER A 162 -4.70 17.39 6.43
CA SER A 162 -4.56 18.66 7.17
C SER A 162 -3.24 19.37 6.84
N GLY A 163 -2.16 18.61 6.66
CA GLY A 163 -0.85 19.15 6.24
C GLY A 163 -0.89 19.74 4.82
N ILE A 164 -1.61 19.11 3.89
CA ILE A 164 -1.85 19.65 2.54
C ILE A 164 -2.70 20.94 2.63
N ALA A 165 -3.77 20.92 3.41
CA ALA A 165 -4.64 22.08 3.59
C ALA A 165 -3.92 23.31 4.16
N ALA A 166 -2.88 23.11 4.98
CA ALA A 166 -2.08 24.18 5.55
C ALA A 166 -1.25 24.99 4.51
N VAL A 167 -1.13 24.49 3.28
CA VAL A 167 -0.44 25.14 2.14
C VAL A 167 -1.41 25.31 0.94
N ALA A 168 -2.66 25.63 1.22
CA ALA A 168 -3.75 25.71 0.26
C ALA A 168 -3.60 26.78 -0.85
N ASN A 169 -2.60 27.68 -0.73
CA ASN A 169 -2.30 28.70 -1.74
C ASN A 169 -1.54 28.15 -2.98
N ILE A 170 -1.19 26.88 -2.99
CA ILE A 170 -0.53 26.22 -4.13
C ILE A 170 -1.58 25.83 -5.16
N PRO A 171 -1.44 26.20 -6.46
CA PRO A 171 -2.45 25.95 -7.48
C PRO A 171 -2.91 24.50 -7.58
N GLU A 172 -2.00 23.55 -7.53
CA GLU A 172 -2.30 22.12 -7.59
C GLU A 172 -3.15 21.65 -6.40
N ILE A 173 -2.98 22.28 -5.23
CA ILE A 173 -3.78 22.00 -4.03
C ILE A 173 -5.15 22.67 -4.14
N MET A 174 -5.22 23.85 -4.70
CA MET A 174 -6.51 24.56 -4.91
C MET A 174 -7.48 23.74 -5.77
N VAL A 175 -6.97 23.04 -6.78
CA VAL A 175 -7.78 22.14 -7.63
C VAL A 175 -8.44 21.03 -6.80
N GLN A 176 -7.79 20.57 -5.73
CA GLN A 176 -8.30 19.50 -4.86
C GLN A 176 -8.99 20.01 -3.59
N SER A 177 -9.27 21.31 -3.50
CA SER A 177 -9.84 21.94 -2.30
C SER A 177 -11.17 21.33 -1.87
N GLU A 178 -12.03 20.93 -2.81
CA GLU A 178 -13.32 20.29 -2.51
C GLU A 178 -13.12 18.94 -1.82
N LEU A 179 -12.26 18.08 -2.39
CA LEU A 179 -11.94 16.77 -1.78
C LEU A 179 -11.29 16.93 -0.41
N ILE A 180 -10.33 17.86 -0.28
CA ILE A 180 -9.65 18.16 0.98
C ILE A 180 -10.66 18.59 2.04
N ASN A 181 -11.55 19.54 1.72
CA ASN A 181 -12.58 20.01 2.64
C ASN A 181 -13.56 18.90 3.01
N LYS A 182 -13.97 18.07 2.07
CA LYS A 182 -14.85 16.93 2.31
C LYS A 182 -14.24 15.95 3.31
N ILE A 183 -12.94 15.65 3.18
CA ILE A 183 -12.21 14.78 4.11
C ILE A 183 -12.12 15.40 5.51
N LEU A 184 -11.86 16.71 5.61
CA LEU A 184 -11.54 17.36 6.89
C LEU A 184 -12.77 17.77 7.69
N HIS A 185 -13.91 18.04 7.03
CA HIS A 185 -15.05 18.70 7.65
C HIS A 185 -16.36 17.91 7.59
N THR A 186 -16.33 16.68 7.08
CA THR A 186 -17.51 15.80 7.03
C THR A 186 -17.16 14.40 7.55
N ASP A 187 -18.15 13.53 7.59
CA ASP A 187 -18.03 12.11 7.89
C ASP A 187 -17.56 11.25 6.69
N TYR A 188 -16.98 11.89 5.67
CA TYR A 188 -16.58 11.24 4.42
C TYR A 188 -15.71 9.99 4.64
N LEU A 189 -14.68 10.10 5.50
CA LEU A 189 -13.80 8.97 5.79
C LEU A 189 -14.47 7.85 6.60
N GLU A 190 -15.59 8.13 7.27
CA GLU A 190 -16.34 7.13 8.03
C GLU A 190 -17.19 6.26 7.11
N ASN A 191 -17.69 6.86 6.01
CA ASN A 191 -18.51 6.23 5.02
C ASN A 191 -17.74 5.79 3.76
N ALA A 192 -16.42 6.01 3.72
CA ALA A 192 -15.59 5.70 2.57
C ALA A 192 -15.43 4.19 2.35
N GLY A 193 -15.54 3.76 1.09
CA GLY A 193 -15.19 2.45 0.59
C GLY A 193 -13.91 2.48 -0.24
N ILE A 194 -13.64 1.40 -0.98
CA ILE A 194 -12.42 1.26 -1.79
C ILE A 194 -12.33 2.35 -2.87
N ASN A 195 -13.44 2.66 -3.55
CA ASN A 195 -13.44 3.68 -4.59
C ASN A 195 -13.08 5.07 -4.04
N GLU A 196 -13.58 5.42 -2.86
CA GLU A 196 -13.27 6.68 -2.19
C GLU A 196 -11.82 6.73 -1.73
N PHE A 197 -11.27 5.63 -1.19
CA PHE A 197 -9.86 5.56 -0.80
C PHE A 197 -8.93 5.68 -2.01
N GLU A 198 -9.23 4.98 -3.09
CA GLU A 198 -8.44 5.09 -4.32
C GLU A 198 -8.54 6.49 -4.93
N HIS A 199 -9.72 7.10 -4.93
CA HIS A 199 -9.90 8.48 -5.35
C HIS A 199 -9.06 9.47 -4.53
N ILE A 200 -8.98 9.29 -3.21
CA ILE A 200 -8.09 10.06 -2.33
C ILE A 200 -6.63 9.83 -2.72
N ARG A 201 -6.22 8.59 -2.91
CA ARG A 201 -4.84 8.23 -3.26
C ARG A 201 -4.41 8.90 -4.55
N GLU A 202 -5.16 8.73 -5.62
CA GLU A 202 -4.84 9.27 -6.94
C GLU A 202 -4.72 10.80 -6.96
N ASN A 203 -5.64 11.48 -6.28
CA ASN A 203 -5.70 12.94 -6.31
C ASN A 203 -4.74 13.62 -5.33
N LEU A 204 -4.39 12.98 -4.21
CA LEU A 204 -3.59 13.63 -3.17
C LEU A 204 -2.13 13.14 -3.08
N ARG A 205 -1.77 11.97 -3.66
CA ARG A 205 -0.42 11.42 -3.53
C ARG A 205 0.70 12.38 -3.95
N ASN A 206 0.50 13.10 -5.02
CA ASN A 206 1.49 14.03 -5.56
C ASN A 206 1.53 15.37 -4.81
N LEU A 207 0.53 15.66 -3.97
CA LEU A 207 0.46 16.87 -3.16
C LEU A 207 1.21 16.74 -1.84
N ILE A 208 1.49 15.52 -1.38
CA ILE A 208 2.23 15.26 -0.14
C ILE A 208 3.63 15.91 -0.13
N LYS A 209 4.25 16.08 -1.30
CA LYS A 209 5.56 16.75 -1.42
C LYS A 209 5.56 18.18 -0.87
N TYR A 210 4.42 18.85 -0.93
CA TYR A 210 4.28 20.25 -0.47
C TYR A 210 4.15 20.40 1.05
N ILE A 211 3.92 19.30 1.79
CA ILE A 211 3.86 19.35 3.25
C ILE A 211 5.26 19.67 3.82
N PRO A 212 5.42 20.78 4.59
CA PRO A 212 6.69 21.15 5.19
C PRO A 212 7.24 20.07 6.13
N ALA A 213 8.55 19.88 6.13
CA ALA A 213 9.22 19.02 7.11
C ALA A 213 8.96 19.55 8.53
N GLY A 214 8.48 18.66 9.44
CA GLY A 214 8.21 19.01 10.84
C GLY A 214 6.72 19.24 11.18
N ARG A 215 5.78 19.10 10.23
CA ARG A 215 4.33 19.16 10.46
C ARG A 215 3.61 17.81 10.33
N ILE A 216 4.37 16.70 10.38
CA ILE A 216 3.82 15.35 10.30
C ILE A 216 4.04 14.61 11.62
#